data_7a0523762bf781e6ef196a8eddd438d4
#
_entry.id   7a0523762bf781e6ef196a8eddd438d4
#
_cell.length_a   1.000
_cell.length_b   1.000
_cell.length_c   1.000
_cell.angle_alpha   90.00
_cell.angle_beta   90.00
_cell.angle_gamma   90.00
#
_symmetry.space_group_name_H-M   'P 1'
#
loop_
_entity.id
_entity.type
_entity.pdbx_description
1 polymer ?
#
loop_
_entity_poly.entity_id
_entity_poly.type
_entity_poly.pdbx_seq_one_letter_code
_entity_poly.pdbx_strand_id
1 'polypeptide(L)'
;MREIRPLRVAMSSATLAALIYFCSGASSGKPAFRVVAFFTAKEDPAHISFVREAERWFPEKAAKYHFSFDTTSDWHNLNADFLAAYKVVVFLDTRPEDPAQRAAFQAYMEHGGAWMGFHFAGFGLTPSAYPANWDWYHNTFLGSGSYVSNTWRPMAAILRVEDRNHPATSHLPETFRSSPNEWYRWEKDLRQNPDIDILLSIDSSSFPLGTGPKPHEIWHSGYYPVVWTNKHYKMIYLNMGHNDIDYEHKYDTTNKTLSHTLNNPIQDQLIIDGILWLGTDSRRHRVRHSSEGVFDLPQHAQRGDSPPAAGDTSRRPCRHKAD
;
A
#
# COMPACT_ATOMS: atom_id res chain seq x y z
N MET A 1 -94.57 -5.70 -13.96
CA MET A 1 -93.34 -6.42 -13.61
C MET A 1 -92.50 -6.48 -14.87
N ARG A 2 -91.41 -5.73 -14.91
CA ARG A 2 -90.50 -5.69 -16.05
C ARG A 2 -89.17 -6.32 -15.55
N GLU A 3 -88.77 -7.40 -16.21
CA GLU A 3 -87.48 -8.03 -16.01
C GLU A 3 -86.35 -7.17 -16.56
N ILE A 4 -85.33 -6.92 -15.77
CA ILE A 4 -84.14 -6.21 -16.20
C ILE A 4 -83.04 -7.31 -16.33
N ARG A 5 -82.61 -7.50 -17.61
CA ARG A 5 -81.49 -8.36 -17.92
C ARG A 5 -80.14 -7.64 -17.62
N PRO A 6 -79.15 -8.25 -17.00
CA PRO A 6 -77.85 -7.64 -16.85
C PRO A 6 -76.98 -7.81 -18.12
N LEU A 7 -76.41 -6.74 -18.54
CA LEU A 7 -75.45 -6.64 -19.63
C LEU A 7 -74.06 -7.20 -19.16
N ARG A 8 -73.60 -8.24 -19.82
CA ARG A 8 -72.22 -8.77 -19.59
C ARG A 8 -71.27 -7.92 -20.45
N VAL A 9 -70.39 -7.19 -19.78
CA VAL A 9 -69.22 -6.54 -20.39
C VAL A 9 -68.02 -7.48 -20.19
N ALA A 10 -67.50 -8.01 -21.28
CA ALA A 10 -66.28 -8.77 -21.29
C ALA A 10 -65.13 -7.76 -21.44
N MET A 11 -64.34 -7.58 -20.38
CA MET A 11 -63.05 -6.85 -20.48
C MET A 11 -61.96 -7.88 -20.59
N SER A 12 -61.36 -7.97 -21.77
CA SER A 12 -60.14 -8.68 -22.04
C SER A 12 -58.99 -7.71 -21.71
N SER A 13 -58.27 -8.00 -20.66
CA SER A 13 -57.01 -7.29 -20.32
C SER A 13 -55.87 -8.28 -20.36
N ALA A 14 -55.26 -8.40 -21.52
CA ALA A 14 -53.97 -9.04 -21.66
C ALA A 14 -52.88 -8.04 -21.28
N THR A 15 -52.44 -8.04 -20.04
CA THR A 15 -51.27 -7.28 -19.61
C THR A 15 -50.07 -8.22 -19.69
N LEU A 16 -49.28 -8.07 -20.75
CA LEU A 16 -48.02 -8.73 -20.97
C LEU A 16 -46.97 -8.04 -20.10
N ALA A 17 -46.71 -8.55 -18.90
CA ALA A 17 -45.58 -8.11 -18.06
C ALA A 17 -44.28 -8.73 -18.62
N ALA A 18 -43.53 -7.92 -19.37
CA ALA A 18 -42.19 -8.27 -19.78
C ALA A 18 -41.28 -8.18 -18.53
N LEU A 19 -41.01 -9.31 -17.88
CA LEU A 19 -39.92 -9.44 -16.90
C LEU A 19 -38.61 -9.33 -17.68
N ILE A 20 -37.99 -8.14 -17.66
CA ILE A 20 -36.61 -7.98 -18.07
C ILE A 20 -35.74 -8.55 -16.94
N TYR A 21 -35.36 -9.81 -17.08
CA TYR A 21 -34.28 -10.38 -16.31
C TYR A 21 -32.97 -9.69 -16.77
N PHE A 22 -32.51 -8.73 -15.99
CA PHE A 22 -31.10 -8.35 -16.04
C PHE A 22 -30.28 -9.49 -15.48
N CYS A 23 -29.93 -10.46 -16.31
CA CYS A 23 -28.82 -11.33 -16.06
C CYS A 23 -27.56 -10.45 -16.01
N SER A 24 -27.16 -10.04 -14.82
CA SER A 24 -25.80 -9.59 -14.55
C SER A 24 -24.91 -10.78 -14.87
N GLY A 25 -24.44 -10.87 -16.11
CA GLY A 25 -23.46 -11.86 -16.53
C GLY A 25 -22.19 -11.65 -15.71
N ALA A 26 -22.02 -12.44 -14.66
CA ALA A 26 -20.73 -12.60 -14.06
C ALA A 26 -19.79 -13.07 -15.20
N SER A 27 -18.84 -12.24 -15.57
CA SER A 27 -17.82 -12.57 -16.55
C SER A 27 -17.10 -13.84 -16.04
N SER A 28 -17.33 -14.98 -16.69
CA SER A 28 -16.68 -16.26 -16.36
C SER A 28 -15.23 -16.32 -16.82
N GLY A 29 -14.59 -15.17 -17.02
CA GLY A 29 -13.19 -15.04 -17.39
C GLY A 29 -12.26 -15.37 -16.20
N LYS A 30 -11.11 -16.01 -16.50
CA LYS A 30 -10.04 -16.19 -15.51
C LYS A 30 -9.64 -14.82 -14.94
N PRO A 31 -9.43 -14.68 -13.61
CA PRO A 31 -8.99 -13.43 -13.02
C PRO A 31 -7.69 -12.95 -13.65
N ALA A 32 -7.52 -11.64 -13.80
CA ALA A 32 -6.36 -11.04 -14.44
C ALA A 32 -5.08 -11.33 -13.64
N PHE A 33 -5.19 -11.36 -12.32
CA PHE A 33 -4.12 -11.73 -11.37
C PHE A 33 -4.73 -12.22 -10.05
N ARG A 34 -3.88 -12.82 -9.21
CA ARG A 34 -4.28 -13.32 -7.90
C ARG A 34 -3.62 -12.53 -6.79
N VAL A 35 -4.39 -12.23 -5.75
CA VAL A 35 -3.97 -11.54 -4.53
C VAL A 35 -4.19 -12.46 -3.33
N VAL A 36 -3.23 -12.51 -2.40
CA VAL A 36 -3.42 -13.15 -1.10
C VAL A 36 -3.15 -12.17 0.02
N ALA A 37 -4.03 -12.12 1.02
CA ALA A 37 -3.85 -11.32 2.22
C ALA A 37 -3.50 -12.20 3.42
N PHE A 38 -2.43 -11.83 4.12
CA PHE A 38 -2.00 -12.41 5.38
C PHE A 38 -2.43 -11.52 6.55
N PHE A 39 -2.89 -12.15 7.63
CA PHE A 39 -3.31 -11.44 8.84
C PHE A 39 -3.19 -12.31 10.09
N THR A 40 -3.31 -11.71 11.27
CA THR A 40 -3.45 -12.42 12.55
C THR A 40 -4.82 -12.22 13.18
N ALA A 41 -5.38 -11.03 13.10
CA ALA A 41 -6.64 -10.63 13.74
C ALA A 41 -6.67 -11.00 15.24
N LYS A 42 -5.59 -10.64 15.95
CA LYS A 42 -5.40 -10.95 17.38
C LYS A 42 -5.09 -9.67 18.16
N GLU A 43 -5.33 -9.74 19.48
CA GLU A 43 -4.92 -8.76 20.50
C GLU A 43 -5.66 -7.43 20.40
N ASP A 44 -5.38 -6.60 19.40
CA ASP A 44 -5.96 -5.27 19.29
C ASP A 44 -7.33 -5.29 18.58
N PRO A 45 -8.42 -4.87 19.25
CA PRO A 45 -9.76 -4.83 18.66
C PRO A 45 -9.88 -4.01 17.39
N ALA A 46 -9.09 -2.94 17.24
CA ALA A 46 -9.11 -2.10 16.04
C ALA A 46 -8.50 -2.84 14.84
N HIS A 47 -7.40 -3.57 15.03
CA HIS A 47 -6.81 -4.42 13.99
C HIS A 47 -7.76 -5.56 13.61
N ILE A 48 -8.36 -6.23 14.60
CA ILE A 48 -9.37 -7.29 14.36
C ILE A 48 -10.54 -6.75 13.54
N SER A 49 -11.04 -5.56 13.90
CA SER A 49 -12.15 -4.91 13.19
C SER A 49 -11.77 -4.56 11.75
N PHE A 50 -10.56 -4.04 11.52
CA PHE A 50 -10.05 -3.73 10.19
C PHE A 50 -9.93 -4.99 9.31
N VAL A 51 -9.35 -6.07 9.85
CA VAL A 51 -9.25 -7.33 9.10
C VAL A 51 -10.63 -7.81 8.65
N ARG A 52 -11.62 -7.79 9.55
CA ARG A 52 -13.00 -8.18 9.21
C ARG A 52 -13.64 -7.27 8.18
N GLU A 53 -13.36 -5.98 8.21
CA GLU A 53 -13.80 -5.04 7.18
C GLU A 53 -13.15 -5.39 5.83
N ALA A 54 -11.85 -5.63 5.82
CA ALA A 54 -11.08 -5.98 4.62
C ALA A 54 -11.54 -7.31 4.00
N GLU A 55 -11.80 -8.35 4.81
CA GLU A 55 -12.31 -9.64 4.36
C GLU A 55 -13.68 -9.57 3.66
N ARG A 56 -14.47 -8.53 3.91
CA ARG A 56 -15.73 -8.27 3.19
C ARG A 56 -15.50 -7.39 1.96
N TRP A 57 -14.74 -6.31 2.12
CA TRP A 57 -14.56 -5.29 1.10
C TRP A 57 -13.74 -5.79 -0.10
N PHE A 58 -12.58 -6.43 0.13
CA PHE A 58 -11.70 -6.86 -0.96
C PHE A 58 -12.35 -7.89 -1.91
N PRO A 59 -13.09 -8.92 -1.46
CA PRO A 59 -13.78 -9.83 -2.37
C PRO A 59 -14.81 -9.13 -3.27
N GLU A 60 -15.55 -8.12 -2.77
CA GLU A 60 -16.47 -7.34 -3.59
C GLU A 60 -15.73 -6.56 -4.67
N LYS A 61 -14.60 -5.93 -4.32
CA LYS A 61 -13.78 -5.20 -5.29
C LYS A 61 -13.08 -6.15 -6.27
N ALA A 62 -12.62 -7.30 -5.80
CA ALA A 62 -12.01 -8.32 -6.65
C ALA A 62 -12.97 -8.78 -7.75
N ALA A 63 -14.22 -9.06 -7.40
CA ALA A 63 -15.25 -9.41 -8.37
C ALA A 63 -15.50 -8.28 -9.39
N LYS A 64 -15.54 -7.03 -8.93
CA LYS A 64 -15.78 -5.85 -9.78
C LYS A 64 -14.62 -5.55 -10.73
N TYR A 65 -13.38 -5.72 -10.27
CA TYR A 65 -12.17 -5.32 -11.00
C TYR A 65 -11.38 -6.50 -11.58
N HIS A 66 -11.99 -7.71 -11.59
CA HIS A 66 -11.46 -8.91 -12.26
C HIS A 66 -10.11 -9.41 -11.74
N PHE A 67 -9.86 -9.36 -10.44
CA PHE A 67 -8.78 -10.09 -9.78
C PHE A 67 -9.36 -11.12 -8.78
N SER A 68 -8.57 -12.09 -8.32
CA SER A 68 -8.98 -12.95 -7.20
C SER A 68 -8.37 -12.47 -5.90
N PHE A 69 -9.08 -12.66 -4.81
CA PHE A 69 -8.62 -12.29 -3.48
C PHE A 69 -8.83 -13.46 -2.52
N ASP A 70 -7.72 -14.00 -2.03
CA ASP A 70 -7.68 -15.05 -1.04
C ASP A 70 -7.14 -14.50 0.28
N THR A 71 -7.50 -15.09 1.42
CA THR A 71 -6.99 -14.70 2.74
C THR A 71 -6.44 -15.90 3.50
N THR A 72 -5.47 -15.67 4.37
CA THR A 72 -4.95 -16.69 5.27
C THR A 72 -4.43 -16.07 6.57
N SER A 73 -4.76 -16.71 7.70
CA SER A 73 -4.16 -16.46 9.01
C SER A 73 -3.04 -17.45 9.34
N ASP A 74 -2.80 -18.42 8.46
CA ASP A 74 -1.70 -19.37 8.60
C ASP A 74 -0.45 -18.83 7.91
N TRP A 75 0.48 -18.29 8.70
CA TRP A 75 1.74 -17.73 8.23
C TRP A 75 2.73 -18.77 7.71
N HIS A 76 2.51 -20.08 7.92
CA HIS A 76 3.29 -21.13 7.26
C HIS A 76 3.10 -21.14 5.74
N ASN A 77 1.98 -20.57 5.25
CA ASN A 77 1.75 -20.33 3.84
C ASN A 77 2.67 -19.26 3.23
N LEU A 78 3.39 -18.48 4.06
CA LEU A 78 4.37 -17.52 3.57
C LEU A 78 5.68 -18.25 3.18
N ASN A 79 5.62 -18.99 2.09
CA ASN A 79 6.70 -19.79 1.53
C ASN A 79 6.70 -19.70 0.00
N ALA A 80 7.81 -20.08 -0.64
CA ALA A 80 8.01 -19.90 -2.09
C ALA A 80 6.93 -20.62 -2.92
N ASP A 81 6.58 -21.86 -2.57
CA ASP A 81 5.64 -22.67 -3.34
C ASP A 81 4.23 -22.07 -3.33
N PHE A 82 3.77 -21.65 -2.17
CA PHE A 82 2.47 -20.99 -2.03
C PHE A 82 2.44 -19.63 -2.74
N LEU A 83 3.46 -18.81 -2.52
CA LEU A 83 3.55 -17.46 -3.11
C LEU A 83 3.66 -17.48 -4.63
N ALA A 84 4.19 -18.55 -5.25
CA ALA A 84 4.28 -18.69 -6.69
C ALA A 84 2.92 -18.59 -7.40
N ALA A 85 1.82 -18.84 -6.70
CA ALA A 85 0.47 -18.73 -7.24
C ALA A 85 -0.09 -17.30 -7.25
N TYR A 86 0.56 -16.34 -6.58
CA TYR A 86 0.03 -15.01 -6.34
C TYR A 86 0.94 -13.91 -6.92
N LYS A 87 0.30 -12.92 -7.53
CA LYS A 87 0.99 -11.74 -8.07
C LYS A 87 1.18 -10.66 -7.01
N VAL A 88 0.25 -10.55 -6.08
CA VAL A 88 0.26 -9.52 -5.02
C VAL A 88 0.07 -10.20 -3.67
N VAL A 89 0.92 -9.84 -2.72
CA VAL A 89 0.79 -10.19 -1.30
C VAL A 89 0.31 -8.95 -0.55
N VAL A 90 -0.65 -9.11 0.33
CA VAL A 90 -1.16 -8.06 1.21
C VAL A 90 -0.88 -8.42 2.66
N PHE A 91 -0.36 -7.49 3.46
CA PHE A 91 -0.31 -7.61 4.91
C PHE A 91 -1.33 -6.67 5.52
N LEU A 92 -2.33 -7.22 6.21
CA LEU A 92 -3.43 -6.43 6.76
C LEU A 92 -3.10 -5.81 8.12
N ASP A 93 -2.69 -6.62 9.09
CA ASP A 93 -2.56 -6.17 10.49
C ASP A 93 -1.21 -6.53 11.14
N THR A 94 -0.31 -7.14 10.40
CA THR A 94 1.01 -7.53 10.93
C THR A 94 1.96 -7.93 9.80
N ARG A 95 3.14 -8.39 10.14
CA ARG A 95 4.21 -8.88 9.28
C ARG A 95 4.79 -10.19 9.85
N PRO A 96 5.55 -10.99 9.08
CA PRO A 96 6.09 -12.25 9.55
C PRO A 96 7.14 -12.04 10.66
N GLU A 97 7.14 -12.91 11.65
CA GLU A 97 8.13 -12.95 12.73
C GLU A 97 9.15 -14.08 12.53
N ASP A 98 8.74 -15.18 11.92
CA ASP A 98 9.61 -16.32 11.65
C ASP A 98 10.68 -16.00 10.59
N PRO A 99 11.96 -16.33 10.83
CA PRO A 99 13.05 -16.02 9.90
C PRO A 99 12.88 -16.66 8.51
N ALA A 100 12.32 -17.88 8.42
CA ALA A 100 12.12 -18.54 7.14
C ALA A 100 11.00 -17.86 6.33
N GLN A 101 9.93 -17.41 6.99
CA GLN A 101 8.87 -16.62 6.38
C GLN A 101 9.38 -15.26 5.90
N ARG A 102 10.23 -14.59 6.67
CA ARG A 102 10.90 -13.34 6.27
C ARG A 102 11.75 -13.54 5.03
N ALA A 103 12.58 -14.59 5.01
CA ALA A 103 13.42 -14.91 3.86
C ALA A 103 12.58 -15.22 2.61
N ALA A 104 11.49 -15.95 2.75
CA ALA A 104 10.58 -16.27 1.64
C ALA A 104 9.91 -15.01 1.09
N PHE A 105 9.45 -14.10 1.94
CA PHE A 105 8.85 -12.84 1.50
C PHE A 105 9.89 -11.94 0.82
N GLN A 106 11.08 -11.80 1.39
CA GLN A 106 12.16 -11.02 0.78
C GLN A 106 12.50 -11.56 -0.60
N ALA A 107 12.71 -12.86 -0.73
CA ALA A 107 12.97 -13.50 -2.02
C ALA A 107 11.83 -13.28 -3.01
N TYR A 108 10.57 -13.38 -2.58
CA TYR A 108 9.40 -13.08 -3.42
C TYR A 108 9.45 -11.64 -3.97
N MET A 109 9.76 -10.66 -3.14
CA MET A 109 9.87 -9.26 -3.57
C MET A 109 11.07 -9.02 -4.49
N GLU A 110 12.23 -9.62 -4.21
CA GLU A 110 13.44 -9.53 -5.03
C GLU A 110 13.27 -10.18 -6.42
N HIS A 111 12.40 -11.17 -6.53
CA HIS A 111 12.04 -11.81 -7.81
C HIS A 111 10.85 -11.14 -8.54
N GLY A 112 10.46 -9.93 -8.15
CA GLY A 112 9.46 -9.14 -8.84
C GLY A 112 8.02 -9.42 -8.41
N GLY A 113 7.83 -9.93 -7.21
CA GLY A 113 6.56 -9.94 -6.51
C GLY A 113 6.07 -8.52 -6.23
N ALA A 114 4.79 -8.39 -5.87
CA ALA A 114 4.21 -7.10 -5.52
C ALA A 114 3.55 -7.17 -4.14
N TRP A 115 3.56 -6.04 -3.41
CA TRP A 115 3.07 -6.02 -2.04
C TRP A 115 2.28 -4.74 -1.71
N MET A 116 1.24 -4.92 -0.87
CA MET A 116 0.52 -3.84 -0.22
C MET A 116 0.48 -4.11 1.29
N GLY A 117 0.80 -3.11 2.10
CA GLY A 117 0.75 -3.25 3.55
C GLY A 117 -0.02 -2.14 4.22
N PHE A 118 -0.72 -2.50 5.28
CA PHE A 118 -1.54 -1.59 6.05
C PHE A 118 -0.98 -1.40 7.46
N HIS A 119 -0.96 -0.16 7.91
CA HIS A 119 -0.74 0.28 9.29
C HIS A 119 0.32 -0.52 10.06
N PHE A 120 -0.10 -1.45 10.94
CA PHE A 120 0.80 -2.22 11.79
C PHE A 120 1.71 -3.19 11.01
N ALA A 121 1.42 -3.45 9.74
CA ALA A 121 2.36 -4.16 8.88
C ALA A 121 3.72 -3.44 8.76
N GLY A 122 3.76 -2.11 8.92
CA GLY A 122 5.00 -1.33 8.94
C GLY A 122 5.63 -1.15 10.32
N PHE A 123 4.96 -1.55 11.40
CA PHE A 123 5.41 -1.27 12.76
C PHE A 123 6.74 -1.96 13.11
N GLY A 124 7.65 -1.23 13.75
CA GLY A 124 8.91 -1.74 14.30
C GLY A 124 9.44 -0.80 15.36
N LEU A 125 10.11 -1.35 16.38
CA LEU A 125 10.71 -0.61 17.49
C LEU A 125 12.23 -0.68 17.44
N THR A 126 12.91 0.42 17.78
CA THR A 126 14.37 0.49 17.94
C THR A 126 14.73 1.28 19.20
N PRO A 127 15.62 0.80 20.08
CA PRO A 127 16.16 -0.55 20.11
C PRO A 127 15.09 -1.55 20.54
N SER A 128 15.10 -2.76 20.06
CA SER A 128 14.10 -3.73 20.41
C SER A 128 14.66 -5.15 20.49
N ALA A 129 14.35 -5.82 21.61
CA ALA A 129 14.41 -7.28 21.69
C ALA A 129 13.20 -7.94 21.01
N TYR A 130 12.28 -7.15 20.45
CA TYR A 130 11.07 -7.63 19.80
C TYR A 130 11.44 -8.39 18.52
N PRO A 131 11.08 -9.68 18.39
CA PRO A 131 11.52 -10.49 17.26
C PRO A 131 10.98 -10.04 15.92
N ALA A 132 9.93 -9.19 15.92
CA ALA A 132 9.32 -8.65 14.72
C ALA A 132 10.13 -7.55 14.03
N ASN A 133 11.18 -6.99 14.67
CA ASN A 133 12.06 -6.06 13.99
C ASN A 133 12.87 -6.80 12.93
N TRP A 134 12.89 -6.22 11.74
CA TRP A 134 13.48 -6.84 10.57
C TRP A 134 14.19 -5.77 9.74
N ASP A 135 15.51 -5.74 9.80
CA ASP A 135 16.33 -4.64 9.29
C ASP A 135 16.08 -4.36 7.79
N TRP A 136 16.17 -5.38 6.94
CA TRP A 136 15.88 -5.22 5.52
C TRP A 136 14.49 -4.61 5.29
N TYR A 137 13.47 -5.09 6.00
CA TYR A 137 12.09 -4.67 5.83
C TYR A 137 11.88 -3.20 6.21
N HIS A 138 12.38 -2.78 7.38
CA HIS A 138 12.15 -1.43 7.87
C HIS A 138 13.10 -0.41 7.23
N ASN A 139 14.36 -0.78 6.94
CA ASN A 139 15.37 0.16 6.49
C ASN A 139 15.56 0.23 4.98
N THR A 140 15.35 -0.89 4.27
CA THR A 140 15.53 -0.97 2.81
C THR A 140 14.18 -1.02 2.09
N PHE A 141 13.30 -1.93 2.49
CA PHE A 141 12.04 -2.16 1.78
C PHE A 141 11.00 -1.07 2.05
N LEU A 142 10.69 -0.77 3.31
CA LEU A 142 9.83 0.36 3.70
C LEU A 142 10.58 1.69 3.67
N GLY A 143 11.86 1.69 3.98
CA GLY A 143 12.70 2.88 4.03
C GLY A 143 12.44 3.82 5.22
N SER A 144 11.45 3.49 6.05
CA SER A 144 10.92 4.35 7.12
C SER A 144 11.69 4.27 8.43
N GLY A 145 12.52 3.22 8.61
CA GLY A 145 13.06 2.91 9.93
C GLY A 145 11.96 2.49 10.91
N SER A 146 12.17 2.79 12.18
CA SER A 146 11.27 2.39 13.26
C SER A 146 10.11 3.34 13.46
N TYR A 147 9.06 2.84 14.09
CA TYR A 147 7.99 3.67 14.63
C TYR A 147 8.51 4.58 15.75
N VAL A 148 8.07 5.83 15.76
CA VAL A 148 8.45 6.83 16.77
C VAL A 148 7.26 7.30 17.60
N SER A 149 6.16 7.64 16.95
CA SER A 149 4.96 8.13 17.61
C SER A 149 3.72 7.97 16.73
N ASN A 150 2.56 8.24 17.31
CA ASN A 150 1.28 8.18 16.61
C ASN A 150 0.34 9.31 17.05
N THR A 151 -0.79 9.43 16.36
CA THR A 151 -1.82 10.41 16.72
C THR A 151 -2.75 9.94 17.82
N TRP A 152 -2.46 8.85 18.50
CA TRP A 152 -3.40 8.37 19.53
C TRP A 152 -4.41 9.47 20.01
N ARG A 153 -5.61 9.48 19.67
CA ARG A 153 -6.68 8.64 19.14
C ARG A 153 -6.72 8.68 17.60
N PRO A 154 -7.47 7.75 16.93
CA PRO A 154 -7.72 7.85 15.49
C PRO A 154 -8.40 9.17 15.13
N MET A 155 -7.86 9.87 14.14
CA MET A 155 -8.35 11.16 13.68
C MET A 155 -8.38 11.23 12.15
N ALA A 156 -9.42 11.87 11.60
CA ALA A 156 -9.43 12.19 10.19
C ALA A 156 -8.44 13.34 9.91
N ALA A 157 -7.70 13.21 8.83
CA ALA A 157 -6.78 14.24 8.36
C ALA A 157 -7.15 14.71 6.95
N ILE A 158 -6.73 15.90 6.58
CA ILE A 158 -6.64 16.28 5.17
C ILE A 158 -5.36 15.67 4.63
N LEU A 159 -5.50 14.81 3.63
CA LEU A 159 -4.36 14.21 2.94
C LEU A 159 -4.09 14.98 1.66
N ARG A 160 -2.81 15.21 1.38
CA ARG A 160 -2.31 15.82 0.16
C ARG A 160 -1.68 14.75 -0.74
N VAL A 161 -2.02 14.78 -2.02
CA VAL A 161 -1.36 13.97 -3.06
C VAL A 161 -0.03 14.62 -3.42
N GLU A 162 1.07 13.91 -3.13
CA GLU A 162 2.44 14.40 -3.40
C GLU A 162 2.92 13.99 -4.80
N ASP A 163 2.59 12.79 -5.26
CA ASP A 163 2.84 12.36 -6.64
C ASP A 163 1.52 12.10 -7.38
N ARG A 164 1.17 12.98 -8.31
CA ARG A 164 -0.03 12.88 -9.13
C ARG A 164 0.17 12.04 -10.40
N ASN A 165 1.39 11.62 -10.69
CA ASN A 165 1.69 10.83 -11.88
C ASN A 165 1.69 9.33 -11.57
N HIS A 166 1.75 8.95 -10.30
CA HIS A 166 1.69 7.55 -9.92
C HIS A 166 0.29 6.98 -10.17
N PRO A 167 0.17 5.76 -10.75
CA PRO A 167 -1.14 5.18 -11.10
C PRO A 167 -2.12 5.07 -9.92
N ALA A 168 -1.62 4.85 -8.70
CA ALA A 168 -2.49 4.77 -7.51
C ALA A 168 -3.11 6.11 -7.10
N THR A 169 -2.55 7.24 -7.54
CA THR A 169 -2.95 8.58 -7.10
C THR A 169 -3.43 9.50 -8.22
N SER A 170 -3.24 9.09 -9.48
CA SER A 170 -3.54 9.93 -10.66
C SER A 170 -5.01 10.34 -10.78
N HIS A 171 -5.94 9.56 -10.21
CA HIS A 171 -7.37 9.86 -10.22
C HIS A 171 -7.85 10.59 -8.96
N LEU A 172 -6.97 10.85 -7.99
CA LEU A 172 -7.35 11.50 -6.74
C LEU A 172 -7.38 13.03 -6.88
N PRO A 173 -8.22 13.73 -6.12
CA PRO A 173 -8.13 15.19 -5.99
C PRO A 173 -6.81 15.58 -5.31
N GLU A 174 -6.37 16.83 -5.46
CA GLU A 174 -5.12 17.33 -4.86
C GLU A 174 -5.08 17.12 -3.34
N THR A 175 -6.20 17.33 -2.69
CA THR A 175 -6.39 17.07 -1.25
C THR A 175 -7.74 16.42 -1.01
N PHE A 176 -7.83 15.59 0.04
CA PHE A 176 -9.10 15.02 0.47
C PHE A 176 -9.08 14.71 1.97
N ARG A 177 -10.28 14.60 2.55
CA ARG A 177 -10.44 14.19 3.95
C ARG A 177 -10.44 12.67 4.05
N SER A 178 -9.55 12.12 4.86
CA SER A 178 -9.48 10.69 5.16
C SER A 178 -10.60 10.24 6.10
N SER A 179 -10.81 8.91 6.16
CA SER A 179 -11.38 8.28 7.35
C SER A 179 -10.47 8.53 8.56
N PRO A 180 -11.01 8.49 9.80
CA PRO A 180 -10.14 8.51 10.97
C PRO A 180 -9.13 7.37 10.93
N ASN A 181 -7.88 7.64 11.27
CA ASN A 181 -6.83 6.64 11.43
C ASN A 181 -5.88 7.07 12.55
N GLU A 182 -5.23 6.10 13.18
CA GLU A 182 -4.09 6.34 14.03
C GLU A 182 -2.86 6.50 13.14
N TRP A 183 -2.44 7.74 12.90
CA TRP A 183 -1.34 8.04 12.01
C TRP A 183 0.00 7.84 12.71
N TYR A 184 0.88 7.00 12.13
CA TYR A 184 2.24 6.77 12.62
C TYR A 184 3.21 7.81 12.08
N ARG A 185 4.17 8.20 12.92
CA ARG A 185 5.38 8.90 12.52
C ARG A 185 6.58 7.97 12.62
N TRP A 186 7.48 8.12 11.69
CA TRP A 186 8.62 7.24 11.48
C TRP A 186 9.93 7.91 11.89
N GLU A 187 10.95 7.08 12.19
CA GLU A 187 12.28 7.51 12.58
C GLU A 187 12.96 8.29 11.46
N LYS A 188 12.89 7.78 10.22
CA LYS A 188 13.55 8.39 9.07
C LYS A 188 12.63 9.39 8.36
N ASP A 189 13.22 10.50 7.93
CA ASP A 189 12.55 11.42 7.02
C ASP A 189 12.54 10.81 5.60
N LEU A 190 11.42 10.25 5.22
CA LEU A 190 11.25 9.59 3.91
C LEU A 190 11.50 10.51 2.71
N ARG A 191 11.40 11.85 2.88
CA ARG A 191 11.72 12.81 1.81
C ARG A 191 13.22 12.82 1.48
N GLN A 192 14.06 12.44 2.43
CA GLN A 192 15.51 12.35 2.26
C GLN A 192 15.95 10.99 1.73
N ASN A 193 15.04 10.02 1.63
CA ASN A 193 15.36 8.72 1.10
C ASN A 193 15.18 8.70 -0.43
N PRO A 194 16.28 8.62 -1.22
CA PRO A 194 16.20 8.66 -2.67
C PRO A 194 15.45 7.48 -3.30
N ASP A 195 15.26 6.40 -2.56
CA ASP A 195 14.61 5.19 -3.04
C ASP A 195 13.10 5.19 -2.81
N ILE A 196 12.56 6.19 -2.13
CA ILE A 196 11.14 6.29 -1.77
C ILE A 196 10.47 7.42 -2.56
N ASP A 197 9.30 7.12 -3.10
CA ASP A 197 8.38 8.11 -3.64
C ASP A 197 7.16 8.21 -2.70
N ILE A 198 6.97 9.40 -2.12
CA ILE A 198 5.83 9.69 -1.25
C ILE A 198 4.60 9.93 -2.14
N LEU A 199 3.54 9.17 -1.91
CA LEU A 199 2.28 9.29 -2.65
C LEU A 199 1.30 10.22 -1.93
N LEU A 200 1.16 10.07 -0.61
CA LEU A 200 0.31 10.94 0.22
C LEU A 200 1.02 11.34 1.51
N SER A 201 0.76 12.56 1.94
CA SER A 201 1.15 13.06 3.26
C SER A 201 -0.01 13.77 3.96
N ILE A 202 0.10 13.97 5.28
CA ILE A 202 -0.83 14.82 6.02
C ILE A 202 -0.58 16.28 5.61
N ASP A 203 -1.64 16.98 5.23
CA ASP A 203 -1.60 18.42 4.97
C ASP A 203 -1.58 19.20 6.30
N SER A 204 -0.76 20.23 6.36
CA SER A 204 -0.59 21.06 7.56
C SER A 204 -1.88 21.73 8.05
N SER A 205 -2.87 21.89 7.19
CA SER A 205 -4.20 22.40 7.57
C SER A 205 -4.98 21.44 8.45
N SER A 206 -4.63 20.14 8.49
CA SER A 206 -5.27 19.17 9.38
C SER A 206 -5.01 19.50 10.86
N PHE A 207 -3.77 19.83 11.17
CA PHE A 207 -3.30 20.04 12.54
C PHE A 207 -2.32 21.23 12.54
N PRO A 208 -2.81 22.49 12.54
CA PRO A 208 -1.96 23.67 12.64
C PRO A 208 -1.06 23.60 13.86
N LEU A 209 0.13 24.20 13.79
CA LEU A 209 1.10 24.21 14.87
C LEU A 209 0.46 24.70 16.20
N GLY A 210 0.70 23.95 17.25
CA GLY A 210 0.08 24.22 18.57
C GLY A 210 -1.33 23.64 18.74
N THR A 211 -1.84 22.89 17.77
CA THR A 211 -3.18 22.26 17.80
C THR A 211 -3.11 20.77 17.48
N GLY A 212 -4.27 20.10 17.53
CA GLY A 212 -4.39 18.68 17.17
C GLY A 212 -3.89 17.71 18.23
N PRO A 213 -3.69 16.46 17.83
CA PRO A 213 -3.27 15.40 18.74
C PRO A 213 -1.78 15.47 18.98
N LYS A 214 -1.18 15.92 19.93
CA LYS A 214 0.26 16.20 20.14
C LYS A 214 0.68 17.52 19.49
N PRO A 215 0.25 18.65 20.08
CA PRO A 215 0.47 19.97 19.49
C PRO A 215 1.94 20.41 19.39
N HIS A 216 2.87 19.66 19.99
CA HIS A 216 4.32 19.87 19.87
C HIS A 216 4.92 19.26 18.61
N GLU A 217 4.19 18.39 17.92
CA GLU A 217 4.65 17.78 16.66
C GLU A 217 4.25 18.64 15.45
N ILE A 218 5.11 18.62 14.43
CA ILE A 218 4.89 19.36 13.19
C ILE A 218 4.19 18.44 12.19
N TRP A 219 2.98 18.81 11.82
CA TRP A 219 2.18 18.14 10.83
C TRP A 219 2.15 18.99 9.55
N HIS A 220 2.84 18.58 8.51
CA HIS A 220 2.78 19.27 7.22
C HIS A 220 3.13 18.33 6.06
N SER A 221 2.70 18.71 4.86
CA SER A 221 2.92 17.97 3.62
C SER A 221 4.37 17.55 3.42
N GLY A 222 4.56 16.31 2.96
CA GLY A 222 5.87 15.72 2.72
C GLY A 222 6.67 15.38 3.97
N TYR A 223 6.38 16.00 5.10
CA TYR A 223 7.01 15.69 6.38
C TYR A 223 6.32 14.53 7.11
N TYR A 224 5.02 14.38 6.90
CA TYR A 224 4.20 13.34 7.51
C TYR A 224 3.63 12.39 6.45
N PRO A 225 4.48 11.56 5.82
CA PRO A 225 4.05 10.64 4.79
C PRO A 225 3.19 9.54 5.39
N VAL A 226 2.10 9.24 4.72
CA VAL A 226 1.14 8.21 5.14
C VAL A 226 0.91 7.13 4.08
N VAL A 227 1.29 7.40 2.82
CA VAL A 227 1.31 6.42 1.74
C VAL A 227 2.56 6.65 0.89
N TRP A 228 3.30 5.58 0.60
CA TRP A 228 4.48 5.66 -0.24
C TRP A 228 4.78 4.35 -0.97
N THR A 229 5.67 4.44 -1.96
CA THR A 229 6.21 3.32 -2.72
C THR A 229 7.73 3.36 -2.71
N ASN A 230 8.36 2.24 -3.09
CA ASN A 230 9.80 2.10 -3.23
C ASN A 230 10.18 1.90 -4.70
N LYS A 231 11.21 2.58 -5.19
CA LYS A 231 11.63 2.53 -6.61
C LYS A 231 12.20 1.18 -7.03
N HIS A 232 12.71 0.39 -6.09
CA HIS A 232 13.32 -0.91 -6.33
C HIS A 232 12.34 -2.07 -6.18
N TYR A 233 11.23 -1.86 -5.46
CA TYR A 233 10.23 -2.88 -5.18
C TYR A 233 8.84 -2.42 -5.59
N LYS A 234 8.06 -3.30 -6.17
CA LYS A 234 6.67 -3.00 -6.52
C LYS A 234 5.79 -3.12 -5.28
N MET A 235 5.73 -2.04 -4.52
CA MET A 235 5.06 -2.04 -3.23
C MET A 235 4.30 -0.74 -2.98
N ILE A 236 3.26 -0.80 -2.15
CA ILE A 236 2.61 0.36 -1.54
C ILE A 236 2.42 0.07 -0.06
N TYR A 237 2.88 0.98 0.79
CA TYR A 237 2.51 1.02 2.19
C TYR A 237 1.44 2.09 2.43
N LEU A 238 0.41 1.73 3.20
CA LEU A 238 -0.67 2.62 3.62
C LEU A 238 -0.70 2.68 5.16
N ASN A 239 -0.52 3.85 5.71
CA ASN A 239 -0.66 4.09 7.16
C ASN A 239 -2.14 4.23 7.54
N MET A 240 -2.95 3.27 7.13
CA MET A 240 -4.40 3.18 7.33
C MET A 240 -4.71 1.75 7.77
N GLY A 241 -5.72 1.56 8.64
CA GLY A 241 -6.11 0.24 9.14
C GLY A 241 -6.29 0.16 10.65
N HIS A 242 -6.23 1.31 11.34
CA HIS A 242 -6.49 1.41 12.76
C HIS A 242 -7.36 2.64 13.02
N ASN A 243 -8.68 2.46 12.97
CA ASN A 243 -9.64 3.54 13.17
C ASN A 243 -10.81 3.15 14.07
N ASP A 244 -10.52 2.36 15.08
CA ASP A 244 -11.46 2.17 16.16
C ASP A 244 -11.76 3.52 16.81
N ILE A 245 -12.99 3.99 16.65
CA ILE A 245 -13.45 5.26 17.18
C ILE A 245 -14.15 5.11 18.54
N ASP A 246 -14.39 3.88 18.99
CA ASP A 246 -15.09 3.56 20.23
C ASP A 246 -14.14 3.09 21.34
N TYR A 247 -13.11 3.87 21.60
CA TYR A 247 -12.13 3.58 22.64
C TYR A 247 -12.73 3.52 24.06
N GLU A 248 -13.87 4.17 24.27
CA GLU A 248 -14.55 4.17 25.56
C GLU A 248 -15.19 2.81 25.85
N HIS A 249 -15.56 2.10 24.79
CA HIS A 249 -16.14 0.75 24.86
C HIS A 249 -15.17 -0.34 24.39
N LYS A 250 -13.86 -0.14 24.52
CA LYS A 250 -12.82 -1.05 24.01
C LYS A 250 -12.93 -2.50 24.50
N TYR A 251 -13.65 -2.72 25.60
CA TYR A 251 -13.92 -4.06 26.14
C TYR A 251 -15.26 -4.63 25.67
N ASP A 252 -16.02 -3.89 24.89
CA ASP A 252 -17.25 -4.39 24.29
C ASP A 252 -16.92 -5.32 23.12
N THR A 253 -16.84 -6.62 23.41
CA THR A 253 -16.59 -7.64 22.41
C THR A 253 -17.78 -7.89 21.48
N THR A 254 -18.92 -7.24 21.72
CA THR A 254 -20.10 -7.35 20.85
C THR A 254 -20.00 -6.43 19.63
N ASN A 255 -19.28 -5.30 19.72
CA ASN A 255 -19.06 -4.41 18.59
C ASN A 255 -17.94 -4.95 17.69
N LYS A 256 -18.35 -5.58 16.58
CA LYS A 256 -17.43 -6.24 15.63
C LYS A 256 -17.22 -5.44 14.34
N THR A 257 -17.67 -4.18 14.30
CA THR A 257 -17.70 -3.39 13.06
C THR A 257 -17.24 -1.94 13.29
N LEU A 258 -16.22 -1.78 14.12
CA LEU A 258 -15.67 -0.47 14.47
C LEU A 258 -14.85 0.15 13.34
N SER A 259 -14.25 -0.66 12.46
CA SER A 259 -13.42 -0.15 11.40
C SER A 259 -14.23 0.57 10.33
N HIS A 260 -13.75 1.76 9.97
CA HIS A 260 -14.23 2.61 8.90
C HIS A 260 -13.06 3.03 7.98
N THR A 261 -12.04 2.20 7.88
CA THR A 261 -10.88 2.44 6.99
C THR A 261 -11.32 2.41 5.55
N LEU A 262 -12.19 1.49 5.19
CA LEU A 262 -12.76 1.31 3.86
C LEU A 262 -14.14 1.99 3.78
N ASN A 263 -14.72 2.05 2.57
CA ASN A 263 -15.98 2.76 2.29
C ASN A 263 -15.90 4.31 2.35
N ASN A 264 -14.69 4.87 2.32
CA ASN A 264 -14.45 6.25 1.93
C ASN A 264 -14.14 6.27 0.43
N PRO A 265 -14.98 6.87 -0.44
CA PRO A 265 -14.84 6.68 -1.89
C PRO A 265 -13.47 7.07 -2.46
N ILE A 266 -12.82 8.11 -1.91
CA ILE A 266 -11.52 8.57 -2.41
C ILE A 266 -10.40 7.66 -1.88
N GLN A 267 -10.49 7.25 -0.62
CA GLN A 267 -9.56 6.31 0.00
C GLN A 267 -9.67 4.93 -0.63
N ASP A 268 -10.90 4.49 -0.95
CA ASP A 268 -11.17 3.26 -1.69
C ASP A 268 -10.55 3.30 -3.09
N GLN A 269 -10.66 4.44 -3.80
CA GLN A 269 -10.07 4.60 -5.13
C GLN A 269 -8.55 4.45 -5.09
N LEU A 270 -7.87 5.06 -4.10
CA LEU A 270 -6.44 4.88 -3.86
C LEU A 270 -6.05 3.40 -3.72
N ILE A 271 -6.79 2.66 -2.90
CA ILE A 271 -6.49 1.24 -2.62
C ILE A 271 -6.72 0.39 -3.87
N ILE A 272 -7.83 0.64 -4.59
CA ILE A 272 -8.15 -0.07 -5.83
C ILE A 272 -7.12 0.20 -6.90
N ASP A 273 -6.81 1.47 -7.19
CA ASP A 273 -5.81 1.84 -8.19
C ASP A 273 -4.43 1.28 -7.83
N GLY A 274 -4.11 1.28 -6.53
CA GLY A 274 -2.90 0.66 -6.00
C GLY A 274 -2.83 -0.85 -6.26
N ILE A 275 -3.89 -1.60 -5.95
CA ILE A 275 -3.96 -3.06 -6.19
C ILE A 275 -3.88 -3.37 -7.70
N LEU A 276 -4.57 -2.60 -8.52
CA LEU A 276 -4.54 -2.79 -9.98
C LEU A 276 -3.14 -2.51 -10.54
N TRP A 277 -2.48 -1.44 -10.07
CA TRP A 277 -1.10 -1.16 -10.43
C TRP A 277 -0.16 -2.29 -9.99
N LEU A 278 -0.28 -2.79 -8.76
CA LEU A 278 0.53 -3.91 -8.26
C LEU A 278 0.32 -5.20 -9.07
N GLY A 279 -0.91 -5.46 -9.52
CA GLY A 279 -1.26 -6.62 -10.33
C GLY A 279 -0.75 -6.58 -11.78
N THR A 280 -0.33 -5.41 -12.30
CA THR A 280 0.16 -5.28 -13.67
C THR A 280 1.63 -5.69 -13.81
N ASP A 281 2.01 -6.29 -14.93
CA ASP A 281 3.42 -6.61 -15.20
C ASP A 281 4.23 -5.37 -15.55
N SER A 282 5.37 -5.19 -14.89
CA SER A 282 6.30 -4.08 -15.09
C SER A 282 6.99 -4.09 -16.47
N ARG A 283 6.75 -5.10 -17.32
CA ARG A 283 7.44 -5.28 -18.62
C ARG A 283 7.07 -4.24 -19.69
N ARG A 284 5.99 -3.48 -19.52
CA ARG A 284 5.58 -2.46 -20.51
C ARG A 284 6.33 -1.14 -20.44
N HIS A 285 7.12 -0.88 -19.40
CA HIS A 285 7.90 0.37 -19.27
C HIS A 285 9.36 0.27 -19.73
N ARG A 286 9.91 -0.95 -19.97
CA ARG A 286 11.32 -1.11 -20.43
C ARG A 286 11.52 -1.03 -21.94
N VAL A 287 10.49 -0.93 -22.77
CA VAL A 287 10.62 -0.98 -24.24
C VAL A 287 10.79 0.39 -24.90
N ARG A 288 10.83 1.51 -24.14
CA ARG A 288 11.00 2.86 -24.73
C ARG A 288 12.37 3.49 -24.59
N HIS A 289 13.38 2.83 -24.01
CA HIS A 289 14.72 3.41 -23.85
C HIS A 289 15.87 2.59 -24.43
N SER A 290 15.63 1.67 -25.37
CA SER A 290 16.71 0.91 -26.03
C SER A 290 16.60 0.86 -27.56
N SER A 291 16.26 1.99 -28.17
CA SER A 291 16.39 2.13 -29.63
C SER A 291 16.74 3.57 -29.98
N GLU A 292 17.98 3.97 -29.66
CA GLU A 292 18.73 5.01 -30.39
C GLU A 292 20.18 4.94 -29.92
N GLY A 293 21.08 4.63 -30.85
CA GLY A 293 22.50 4.81 -30.61
C GLY A 293 23.41 3.65 -31.00
N VAL A 294 23.25 3.07 -32.19
CA VAL A 294 24.39 2.43 -32.84
C VAL A 294 25.15 3.54 -33.58
N PHE A 295 26.25 3.99 -33.02
CA PHE A 295 27.25 4.77 -33.76
C PHE A 295 28.49 3.92 -33.95
N ASP A 296 28.79 3.64 -35.21
CA ASP A 296 29.99 3.06 -35.75
C ASP A 296 31.24 3.81 -35.31
N LEU A 297 32.26 3.08 -34.88
CA LEU A 297 33.62 3.61 -34.68
C LEU A 297 34.47 3.17 -35.89
N PRO A 298 35.19 4.10 -36.52
CA PRO A 298 36.20 3.72 -37.48
C PRO A 298 37.52 3.32 -36.79
N GLN A 299 38.08 2.20 -37.19
CA GLN A 299 39.44 1.78 -36.88
C GLN A 299 40.46 2.71 -37.61
N HIS A 300 41.47 3.23 -36.92
CA HIS A 300 42.78 3.45 -37.51
C HIS A 300 43.92 3.47 -36.47
N ALA A 301 44.79 2.49 -36.63
CA ALA A 301 46.26 2.51 -36.72
C ALA A 301 47.12 3.04 -35.55
N GLN A 302 47.77 2.09 -34.96
CA GLN A 302 49.19 1.96 -34.49
C GLN A 302 50.18 3.11 -34.68
N ARG A 303 50.96 3.35 -33.60
CA ARG A 303 52.42 3.47 -33.37
C ARG A 303 52.61 4.31 -32.12
N GLY A 304 53.25 3.86 -31.06
CA GLY A 304 54.65 3.48 -30.88
C GLY A 304 55.38 4.66 -30.24
N ASP A 305 55.65 4.53 -28.93
CA ASP A 305 56.97 4.86 -28.36
C ASP A 305 56.86 4.94 -26.80
N SER A 306 57.79 4.26 -26.14
CA SER A 306 58.00 4.22 -24.69
C SER A 306 59.30 5.00 -24.34
N PRO A 307 59.77 5.07 -23.09
CA PRO A 307 59.67 6.22 -22.17
C PRO A 307 61.03 6.92 -21.96
N PRO A 308 61.17 7.79 -20.97
CA PRO A 308 62.06 7.43 -19.89
C PRO A 308 61.68 7.91 -18.48
N ALA A 309 62.47 7.41 -17.56
CA ALA A 309 62.33 7.22 -16.14
C ALA A 309 62.73 8.45 -15.25
N ALA A 310 62.30 8.30 -13.99
CA ALA A 310 63.01 8.63 -12.74
C ALA A 310 63.09 10.09 -12.27
N GLY A 311 62.67 10.27 -11.03
CA GLY A 311 62.90 11.46 -10.22
C GLY A 311 62.33 11.32 -8.81
N ASP A 312 63.11 10.64 -7.95
CA ASP A 312 62.97 10.53 -6.50
C ASP A 312 63.19 11.89 -5.81
N THR A 313 62.43 12.22 -4.78
CA THR A 313 62.88 12.85 -3.51
C THR A 313 61.78 12.96 -2.46
N SER A 314 61.92 12.14 -1.47
CA SER A 314 61.84 12.34 -0.01
C SER A 314 61.41 13.74 0.50
N ARG A 315 60.48 13.78 1.46
CA ARG A 315 60.64 14.21 2.87
C ARG A 315 59.34 14.18 3.67
N ARG A 316 59.42 13.48 4.79
CA ARG A 316 58.54 13.57 5.99
C ARG A 316 58.99 14.77 6.87
N PRO A 317 58.46 14.95 8.07
CA PRO A 317 57.06 15.21 8.52
C PRO A 317 57.02 16.47 9.44
N CYS A 318 55.86 16.90 9.86
CA CYS A 318 55.72 17.61 11.15
C CYS A 318 54.37 17.38 11.82
N ARG A 319 54.48 16.92 13.07
CA ARG A 319 53.44 16.89 14.11
C ARG A 319 53.23 18.29 14.68
N HIS A 320 51.97 18.56 15.16
CA HIS A 320 51.66 19.25 16.44
C HIS A 320 50.13 19.02 16.65
N LYS A 321 49.84 18.55 17.69
CA LYS A 321 49.34 18.58 19.03
C LYS A 321 48.42 19.76 19.33
N ALA A 322 47.23 19.36 19.75
CA ALA A 322 46.42 19.79 20.92
C ALA A 322 46.16 21.30 21.12
N ASP A 323 44.84 21.64 21.12
CA ASP A 323 44.09 21.88 22.39
C ASP A 323 42.62 21.58 22.14
#